data_ed072ef16c20b1be6f4129b17c61e94b
#
_entry.id   ed072ef16c20b1be6f4129b17c61e94b
#
_cell.length_a   1.000
_cell.length_b   1.000
_cell.length_c   1.000
_cell.angle_alpha   90.00
_cell.angle_beta   90.00
_cell.angle_gamma   90.00
#
_symmetry.space_group_name_H-M   'P 1'
#
loop_
_entity.id
_entity.type
_entity.pdbx_description
1 polymer ?
#
loop_
_entity_poly.entity_id
_entity_poly.type
_entity_poly.pdbx_seq_one_letter_code
_entity_poly.pdbx_strand_id
1 'polypeptide(L)'
;MGNTTMSLYRNSAWFLKGMTEFTRSAFLSAAKHFVEKDLEVSMAGRVFMVTGANSGIGRATAMAIAKRGGTVHMVCRNKDKAEEARADIVKESGNKEIYVHILDLSETRKVWEFAEAFKRKYKALNVLINNAGCIMSERDVNAEGLEKSFASNVMGVYILTKGLIPLLEKSAEPRVITVSSGGMLVQKLRTGNLQTEIGRYDGTMVYAQHKRQQVVMTEQWAKTHSNVHFSVMHPGWVDTPVVAVANAMPDFHQSMKGSMRTPEQGADTTVWLAISEAAATKPSGSFFQDRRMVSAHLPLAWTHSSQLEQQKFMSVMEDLAKTFQPH
;
A
#
# COMPACT_ATOMS: atom_id res chain seq x y z
N MET A 1 -11.34 -9.81 -31.07
CA MET A 1 -10.99 -8.40 -31.40
C MET A 1 -11.26 -7.41 -30.25
N GLY A 2 -12.35 -7.49 -29.48
CA GLY A 2 -12.67 -6.50 -28.42
C GLY A 2 -11.66 -6.38 -27.28
N ASN A 3 -10.97 -7.45 -26.87
CA ASN A 3 -10.04 -7.42 -25.73
C ASN A 3 -8.73 -6.67 -26.04
N THR A 4 -8.21 -6.78 -27.25
CA THR A 4 -6.94 -6.15 -27.65
C THR A 4 -7.10 -4.63 -27.78
N THR A 5 -8.20 -4.17 -28.40
CA THR A 5 -8.50 -2.74 -28.55
C THR A 5 -8.72 -2.05 -27.20
N MET A 6 -9.45 -2.71 -26.28
CA MET A 6 -9.68 -2.19 -24.94
C MET A 6 -8.38 -2.13 -24.10
N SER A 7 -7.50 -3.12 -24.24
CA SER A 7 -6.19 -3.13 -23.60
C SER A 7 -5.30 -1.98 -24.12
N LEU A 8 -5.30 -1.73 -25.42
CA LEU A 8 -4.56 -0.62 -26.03
C LEU A 8 -5.07 0.74 -25.52
N TYR A 9 -6.40 0.95 -25.50
CA TYR A 9 -7.00 2.16 -24.96
C TYR A 9 -6.60 2.41 -23.50
N ARG A 10 -6.75 1.40 -22.65
CA ARG A 10 -6.39 1.51 -21.23
C ARG A 10 -4.94 1.90 -21.02
N ASN A 11 -4.04 1.24 -21.72
CA ASN A 11 -2.60 1.49 -21.61
C ASN A 11 -2.23 2.88 -22.11
N SER A 12 -2.79 3.33 -23.24
CA SER A 12 -2.55 4.68 -23.78
C SER A 12 -3.12 5.76 -22.88
N ALA A 13 -4.35 5.60 -22.38
CA ALA A 13 -4.98 6.56 -21.48
C ALA A 13 -4.22 6.63 -20.14
N TRP A 14 -3.78 5.49 -19.61
CA TRP A 14 -2.97 5.41 -18.40
C TRP A 14 -1.61 6.11 -18.58
N PHE A 15 -0.95 5.87 -19.70
CA PHE A 15 0.36 6.49 -19.98
C PHE A 15 0.25 8.02 -20.10
N LEU A 16 -0.73 8.51 -20.85
CA LEU A 16 -1.01 9.96 -20.97
C LEU A 16 -1.34 10.58 -19.60
N LYS A 17 -2.20 9.95 -18.83
CA LYS A 17 -2.49 10.36 -17.46
C LYS A 17 -1.20 10.37 -16.61
N GLY A 18 -0.39 9.35 -16.74
CA GLY A 18 0.87 9.23 -16.00
C GLY A 18 1.84 10.37 -16.33
N MET A 19 2.01 10.71 -17.60
CA MET A 19 2.86 11.82 -18.02
C MET A 19 2.39 13.18 -17.47
N THR A 20 1.08 13.36 -17.31
CA THR A 20 0.50 14.62 -16.82
C THR A 20 0.33 14.70 -15.31
N GLU A 21 0.19 13.56 -14.62
CA GLU A 21 -0.20 13.56 -13.21
C GLU A 21 0.76 12.79 -12.28
N PHE A 22 1.57 11.80 -12.77
CA PHE A 22 2.34 10.92 -11.91
C PHE A 22 3.82 11.32 -11.78
N THR A 23 4.26 12.28 -12.57
CA THR A 23 5.63 12.76 -12.61
C THR A 23 5.97 13.69 -11.44
N ARG A 24 7.26 13.97 -11.26
CA ARG A 24 7.77 14.96 -10.31
C ARG A 24 7.22 16.37 -10.57
N SER A 25 7.18 16.79 -11.82
CA SER A 25 6.65 18.12 -12.20
C SER A 25 5.16 18.25 -11.86
N ALA A 26 4.40 17.19 -12.09
CA ALA A 26 2.98 17.15 -11.72
C ALA A 26 2.79 17.26 -10.20
N PHE A 27 3.59 16.53 -9.40
CA PHE A 27 3.57 16.67 -7.95
C PHE A 27 3.87 18.11 -7.50
N LEU A 28 4.93 18.71 -8.03
CA LEU A 28 5.30 20.09 -7.68
C LEU A 28 4.21 21.11 -8.04
N SER A 29 3.47 20.86 -9.13
CA SER A 29 2.31 21.67 -9.50
C SER A 29 1.14 21.48 -8.51
N ALA A 30 0.83 20.24 -8.14
CA ALA A 30 -0.21 19.94 -7.16
C ALA A 30 0.12 20.48 -5.78
N ALA A 31 1.40 20.40 -5.37
CA ALA A 31 1.89 20.81 -4.07
C ALA A 31 1.72 22.33 -3.81
N LYS A 32 1.62 23.16 -4.85
CA LYS A 32 1.32 24.59 -4.71
C LYS A 32 -0.05 24.86 -4.04
N HIS A 33 -0.93 23.86 -4.03
CA HIS A 33 -2.27 23.94 -3.45
C HIS A 33 -2.40 23.13 -2.15
N PHE A 34 -1.30 22.58 -1.64
CA PHE A 34 -1.33 21.87 -0.36
C PHE A 34 -1.44 22.87 0.79
N VAL A 35 -2.19 22.47 1.80
CA VAL A 35 -2.28 23.21 3.05
C VAL A 35 -1.17 22.69 3.96
N GLU A 36 -0.15 23.52 4.21
CA GLU A 36 1.02 23.13 5.01
C GLU A 36 0.63 22.77 6.44
N LYS A 37 -0.29 23.51 7.05
CA LYS A 37 -0.82 23.26 8.39
C LYS A 37 -1.38 21.84 8.57
N ASP A 38 -1.84 21.19 7.52
CA ASP A 38 -2.32 19.82 7.61
C ASP A 38 -1.27 18.83 8.12
N LEU A 39 0.02 19.17 7.98
CA LEU A 39 1.14 18.36 8.44
C LEU A 39 1.87 18.94 9.67
N GLU A 40 1.47 20.10 10.15
CA GLU A 40 2.03 20.77 11.33
C GLU A 40 1.36 20.26 12.62
N VAL A 41 1.31 18.93 12.79
CA VAL A 41 0.63 18.27 13.91
C VAL A 41 1.60 17.40 14.69
N SER A 42 1.48 17.41 16.02
CA SER A 42 2.22 16.50 16.88
C SER A 42 1.59 15.12 16.87
N MET A 43 2.42 14.10 16.74
CA MET A 43 1.99 12.69 16.82
C MET A 43 2.46 12.02 18.12
N ALA A 44 2.87 12.81 19.11
CA ALA A 44 3.27 12.29 20.41
C ALA A 44 2.14 11.47 21.04
N GLY A 45 2.46 10.26 21.51
CA GLY A 45 1.49 9.34 22.11
C GLY A 45 0.66 8.53 21.09
N ARG A 46 0.81 8.77 19.78
CA ARG A 46 0.16 7.95 18.73
C ARG A 46 1.12 6.89 18.20
N VAL A 47 0.57 5.72 17.92
CA VAL A 47 1.31 4.52 17.49
C VAL A 47 1.01 4.20 16.04
N PHE A 48 2.05 4.08 15.25
CA PHE A 48 2.00 3.81 13.81
C PHE A 48 2.72 2.50 13.49
N MET A 49 2.18 1.73 12.56
CA MET A 49 2.87 0.59 11.95
C MET A 49 3.05 0.86 10.46
N VAL A 50 4.28 0.70 9.96
CA VAL A 50 4.61 0.91 8.54
C VAL A 50 5.28 -0.35 7.99
N THR A 51 4.67 -0.99 7.01
CA THR A 51 5.27 -2.14 6.35
C THR A 51 6.21 -1.68 5.22
N GLY A 52 7.36 -2.38 5.06
CA GLY A 52 8.37 -1.99 4.08
C GLY A 52 9.06 -0.66 4.42
N ALA A 53 9.24 -0.36 5.71
CA ALA A 53 9.74 0.91 6.21
C ALA A 53 11.26 1.09 6.12
N ASN A 54 11.99 0.12 5.57
CA ASN A 54 13.45 0.17 5.46
C ASN A 54 13.97 0.87 4.20
N SER A 55 13.10 1.26 3.27
CA SER A 55 13.49 1.92 2.02
C SER A 55 12.35 2.71 1.38
N GLY A 56 12.69 3.55 0.41
CA GLY A 56 11.74 4.25 -0.45
C GLY A 56 10.63 4.99 0.30
N ILE A 57 9.40 4.86 -0.18
CA ILE A 57 8.21 5.51 0.36
C ILE A 57 7.97 5.15 1.83
N GLY A 58 8.15 3.88 2.21
CA GLY A 58 7.96 3.43 3.58
C GLY A 58 8.93 4.08 4.57
N ARG A 59 10.22 4.21 4.19
CA ARG A 59 11.24 4.88 5.02
C ARG A 59 10.94 6.38 5.14
N ALA A 60 10.57 7.04 4.04
CA ALA A 60 10.20 8.44 4.04
C ALA A 60 8.95 8.70 4.91
N THR A 61 7.96 7.80 4.84
CA THR A 61 6.75 7.85 5.70
C THR A 61 7.11 7.69 7.18
N ALA A 62 7.92 6.68 7.53
CA ALA A 62 8.36 6.44 8.91
C ALA A 62 9.15 7.62 9.46
N MET A 63 10.05 8.20 8.66
CA MET A 63 10.81 9.41 9.02
C MET A 63 9.90 10.61 9.28
N ALA A 64 8.92 10.85 8.42
CA ALA A 64 7.99 11.98 8.56
C ALA A 64 7.14 11.88 9.84
N ILE A 65 6.71 10.67 10.20
CA ILE A 65 5.97 10.39 11.44
C ILE A 65 6.90 10.54 12.66
N ALA A 66 8.11 9.98 12.59
CA ALA A 66 9.09 10.05 13.67
C ALA A 66 9.47 11.50 14.01
N LYS A 67 9.68 12.36 13.01
CA LYS A 67 9.94 13.81 13.18
C LYS A 67 8.82 14.55 13.90
N ARG A 68 7.61 13.98 13.93
CA ARG A 68 6.43 14.54 14.64
C ARG A 68 6.18 13.89 16.00
N GLY A 69 7.12 13.06 16.48
CA GLY A 69 7.07 12.42 17.79
C GLY A 69 6.20 11.17 17.87
N GLY A 70 5.73 10.64 16.73
CA GLY A 70 4.96 9.40 16.71
C GLY A 70 5.81 8.17 17.03
N THR A 71 5.24 7.20 17.75
CA THR A 71 5.83 5.86 17.91
C THR A 71 5.70 5.09 16.60
N VAL A 72 6.81 4.58 16.05
CA VAL A 72 6.82 3.89 14.76
C VAL A 72 7.26 2.43 14.90
N HIS A 73 6.39 1.50 14.51
CA HIS A 73 6.71 0.10 14.34
C HIS A 73 7.00 -0.18 12.87
N MET A 74 8.27 -0.41 12.55
CA MET A 74 8.77 -0.74 11.20
C MET A 74 8.66 -2.24 10.98
N VAL A 75 7.82 -2.70 10.06
CA VAL A 75 7.71 -4.11 9.68
C VAL A 75 8.47 -4.36 8.38
N CYS A 76 9.55 -5.13 8.45
CA CYS A 76 10.51 -5.32 7.35
C CYS A 76 10.97 -6.78 7.28
N ARG A 77 11.31 -7.28 6.08
CA ARG A 77 11.82 -8.66 5.92
C ARG A 77 13.32 -8.81 6.13
N ASN A 78 14.11 -7.77 5.88
CA ASN A 78 15.57 -7.79 6.00
C ASN A 78 15.99 -7.05 7.27
N LYS A 79 16.62 -7.77 8.20
CA LYS A 79 17.03 -7.26 9.50
C LYS A 79 18.06 -6.13 9.39
N ASP A 80 19.14 -6.36 8.63
CA ASP A 80 20.26 -5.42 8.58
C ASP A 80 19.83 -4.07 7.99
N LYS A 81 19.11 -4.12 6.85
CA LYS A 81 18.55 -2.89 6.25
C LYS A 81 17.50 -2.21 7.13
N ALA A 82 16.76 -2.96 7.93
CA ALA A 82 15.78 -2.38 8.85
C ALA A 82 16.44 -1.67 10.03
N GLU A 83 17.49 -2.24 10.62
CA GLU A 83 18.24 -1.63 11.71
C GLU A 83 19.05 -0.41 11.23
N GLU A 84 19.64 -0.47 10.03
CA GLU A 84 20.27 0.69 9.39
C GLU A 84 19.27 1.84 9.22
N ALA A 85 18.12 1.58 8.60
CA ALA A 85 17.08 2.59 8.42
C ALA A 85 16.54 3.13 9.75
N ARG A 86 16.38 2.27 10.77
CA ARG A 86 16.01 2.69 12.12
C ARG A 86 17.04 3.65 12.72
N ALA A 87 18.32 3.31 12.62
CA ALA A 87 19.41 4.15 13.13
C ALA A 87 19.41 5.55 12.49
N ASP A 88 19.22 5.61 11.17
CA ASP A 88 19.09 6.86 10.43
C ASP A 88 17.86 7.67 10.90
N ILE A 89 16.70 7.01 11.03
CA ILE A 89 15.46 7.68 11.48
C ILE A 89 15.64 8.24 12.89
N VAL A 90 16.21 7.47 13.82
CA VAL A 90 16.49 7.93 15.19
C VAL A 90 17.44 9.12 15.19
N LYS A 91 18.51 9.04 14.40
CA LYS A 91 19.51 10.11 14.30
C LYS A 91 18.94 11.41 13.75
N GLU A 92 18.15 11.32 12.67
CA GLU A 92 17.61 12.51 11.99
C GLU A 92 16.39 13.12 12.68
N SER A 93 15.55 12.30 13.32
CA SER A 93 14.34 12.77 14.00
C SER A 93 14.55 13.10 15.47
N GLY A 94 15.60 12.56 16.10
CA GLY A 94 15.79 12.60 17.55
C GLY A 94 14.83 11.70 18.34
N ASN A 95 13.91 11.03 17.67
CA ASN A 95 12.88 10.19 18.26
C ASN A 95 13.39 8.76 18.48
N LYS A 96 13.36 8.28 19.73
CA LYS A 96 13.83 6.95 20.11
C LYS A 96 12.73 5.87 20.05
N GLU A 97 11.47 6.26 19.91
CA GLU A 97 10.30 5.37 19.87
C GLU A 97 10.13 4.71 18.49
N ILE A 98 11.21 4.12 17.98
CA ILE A 98 11.27 3.45 16.67
C ILE A 98 11.63 1.99 16.88
N TYR A 99 10.73 1.11 16.55
CA TYR A 99 10.81 -0.34 16.78
C TYR A 99 10.85 -1.11 15.48
N VAL A 100 11.75 -2.08 15.37
CA VAL A 100 11.87 -2.96 14.20
C VAL A 100 11.21 -4.29 14.49
N HIS A 101 10.43 -4.78 13.53
CA HIS A 101 9.85 -6.12 13.49
C HIS A 101 10.26 -6.81 12.21
N ILE A 102 10.86 -7.99 12.34
CA ILE A 102 11.28 -8.78 11.18
C ILE A 102 10.18 -9.75 10.81
N LEU A 103 9.58 -9.49 9.64
CA LEU A 103 8.47 -10.27 9.11
C LEU A 103 8.50 -10.22 7.57
N ASP A 104 8.44 -11.38 6.94
CA ASP A 104 8.12 -11.49 5.51
C ASP A 104 6.62 -11.66 5.33
N LEU A 105 5.99 -10.71 4.66
CA LEU A 105 4.53 -10.74 4.43
C LEU A 105 4.09 -11.89 3.52
N SER A 106 5.01 -12.55 2.81
CA SER A 106 4.70 -13.76 2.03
C SER A 106 4.52 -15.01 2.89
N GLU A 107 4.94 -14.99 4.16
CA GLU A 107 4.81 -16.10 5.12
C GLU A 107 3.52 -15.92 5.93
N THR A 108 2.38 -16.29 5.35
CA THR A 108 1.03 -15.91 5.83
C THR A 108 0.73 -16.39 7.25
N ARG A 109 1.21 -17.56 7.66
CA ARG A 109 1.10 -18.05 9.05
C ARG A 109 1.85 -17.16 10.02
N LYS A 110 3.07 -16.75 9.66
CA LYS A 110 3.87 -15.83 10.48
C LYS A 110 3.23 -14.45 10.59
N VAL A 111 2.51 -14.01 9.55
CA VAL A 111 1.75 -12.75 9.62
C VAL A 111 0.64 -12.83 10.65
N TRP A 112 -0.10 -13.94 10.72
CA TRP A 112 -1.09 -14.19 11.78
C TRP A 112 -0.45 -14.20 13.17
N GLU A 113 0.60 -14.99 13.35
CA GLU A 113 1.34 -15.09 14.61
C GLU A 113 1.85 -13.74 15.08
N PHE A 114 2.38 -12.95 14.15
CA PHE A 114 2.84 -11.58 14.41
C PHE A 114 1.69 -10.68 14.87
N ALA A 115 0.56 -10.68 14.18
CA ALA A 115 -0.59 -9.85 14.55
C ALA A 115 -1.11 -10.22 15.95
N GLU A 116 -1.20 -11.51 16.28
CA GLU A 116 -1.59 -11.97 17.61
C GLU A 116 -0.57 -11.59 18.68
N ALA A 117 0.73 -11.76 18.41
CA ALA A 117 1.79 -11.38 19.34
C ALA A 117 1.81 -9.84 19.56
N PHE A 118 1.59 -9.08 18.50
CA PHE A 118 1.53 -7.62 18.59
C PHE A 118 0.36 -7.15 19.47
N LYS A 119 -0.83 -7.68 19.27
CA LYS A 119 -2.00 -7.39 20.11
C LYS A 119 -1.82 -7.75 21.59
N ARG A 120 -1.08 -8.82 21.90
CA ARG A 120 -0.76 -9.17 23.29
C ARG A 120 0.25 -8.22 23.92
N LYS A 121 1.21 -7.75 23.14
CA LYS A 121 2.32 -6.92 23.63
C LYS A 121 1.96 -5.43 23.73
N TYR A 122 1.23 -4.91 22.75
CA TYR A 122 0.94 -3.49 22.62
C TYR A 122 -0.55 -3.21 22.84
N LYS A 123 -0.84 -2.12 23.55
CA LYS A 123 -2.21 -1.76 23.95
C LYS A 123 -2.92 -0.87 22.94
N ALA A 124 -2.18 -0.27 22.00
CA ALA A 124 -2.70 0.67 21.00
C ALA A 124 -2.00 0.50 19.66
N LEU A 125 -2.74 0.73 18.60
CA LEU A 125 -2.26 0.97 17.24
C LEU A 125 -3.23 1.97 16.61
N ASN A 126 -2.80 3.21 16.41
CA ASN A 126 -3.66 4.24 15.83
C ASN A 126 -3.70 4.15 14.30
N VAL A 127 -2.55 3.86 13.67
CA VAL A 127 -2.46 3.88 12.20
C VAL A 127 -1.66 2.69 11.69
N LEU A 128 -2.28 1.93 10.78
CA LEU A 128 -1.61 0.89 9.99
C LEU A 128 -1.38 1.40 8.56
N ILE A 129 -0.13 1.38 8.11
CA ILE A 129 0.26 1.76 6.75
C ILE A 129 0.77 0.53 6.01
N ASN A 130 -0.07 -0.04 5.15
CA ASN A 130 0.24 -1.13 4.25
C ASN A 130 0.98 -0.58 3.02
N ASN A 131 2.30 -0.41 3.16
CA ASN A 131 3.15 0.14 2.11
C ASN A 131 4.00 -0.93 1.40
N ALA A 132 4.38 -2.01 2.08
CA ALA A 132 5.19 -3.06 1.48
C ALA A 132 4.58 -3.60 0.19
N GLY A 133 5.44 -3.86 -0.80
CA GLY A 133 5.05 -4.46 -2.07
C GLY A 133 6.26 -4.94 -2.85
N CYS A 134 6.05 -5.92 -3.70
CA CYS A 134 7.08 -6.45 -4.60
C CYS A 134 6.51 -6.73 -5.98
N ILE A 135 7.39 -6.70 -6.97
CA ILE A 135 7.13 -7.12 -8.35
C ILE A 135 8.06 -8.31 -8.62
N MET A 136 7.50 -9.42 -9.09
CA MET A 136 8.26 -10.60 -9.50
C MET A 136 8.28 -10.69 -11.03
N SER A 137 9.42 -11.00 -11.62
CA SER A 137 9.54 -11.19 -13.08
C SER A 137 8.96 -12.52 -13.55
N GLU A 138 8.96 -13.51 -12.65
CA GLU A 138 8.49 -14.88 -12.91
C GLU A 138 7.53 -15.33 -11.81
N ARG A 139 6.65 -16.26 -12.16
CA ARG A 139 5.77 -16.90 -11.19
C ARG A 139 6.58 -17.86 -10.32
N ASP A 140 6.58 -17.59 -9.03
CA ASP A 140 7.22 -18.43 -8.03
C ASP A 140 6.25 -18.69 -6.87
N VAL A 141 6.31 -19.84 -6.26
CA VAL A 141 5.39 -20.30 -5.22
C VAL A 141 6.16 -20.46 -3.92
N ASN A 142 5.60 -19.97 -2.82
CA ASN A 142 6.18 -20.13 -1.49
C ASN A 142 5.92 -21.52 -0.89
N ALA A 143 6.49 -21.80 0.28
CA ALA A 143 6.31 -23.08 0.97
C ALA A 143 4.85 -23.33 1.42
N GLU A 144 4.00 -22.32 1.44
CA GLU A 144 2.58 -22.43 1.78
C GLU A 144 1.68 -22.67 0.55
N GLY A 145 2.28 -22.82 -0.64
CA GLY A 145 1.55 -23.08 -1.90
C GLY A 145 0.97 -21.80 -2.54
N LEU A 146 1.34 -20.62 -2.07
CA LEU A 146 0.88 -19.36 -2.63
C LEU A 146 1.89 -18.76 -3.61
N GLU A 147 1.42 -18.13 -4.68
CA GLU A 147 2.26 -17.29 -5.53
C GLU A 147 2.86 -16.16 -4.68
N LYS A 148 4.19 -16.00 -4.72
CA LYS A 148 4.93 -15.15 -3.76
C LYS A 148 4.52 -13.69 -3.77
N SER A 149 4.27 -13.12 -4.95
CA SER A 149 3.87 -11.72 -5.01
C SER A 149 2.40 -11.53 -4.58
N PHE A 150 1.52 -12.49 -4.85
CA PHE A 150 0.17 -12.53 -4.29
C PHE A 150 0.21 -12.66 -2.77
N ALA A 151 1.02 -13.58 -2.25
CA ALA A 151 1.19 -13.78 -0.82
C ALA A 151 1.65 -12.49 -0.13
N SER A 152 2.67 -11.80 -0.67
CA SER A 152 3.18 -10.55 -0.09
C SER A 152 2.23 -9.36 -0.27
N ASN A 153 1.75 -9.13 -1.50
CA ASN A 153 1.02 -7.91 -1.85
C ASN A 153 -0.45 -7.94 -1.45
N VAL A 154 -1.03 -9.14 -1.32
CA VAL A 154 -2.48 -9.30 -1.11
C VAL A 154 -2.78 -10.06 0.18
N MET A 155 -2.35 -11.32 0.30
CA MET A 155 -2.67 -12.14 1.47
C MET A 155 -2.04 -11.62 2.75
N GLY A 156 -0.77 -11.27 2.75
CA GLY A 156 -0.08 -10.70 3.91
C GLY A 156 -0.71 -9.39 4.36
N VAL A 157 -1.07 -8.52 3.40
CA VAL A 157 -1.80 -7.27 3.68
C VAL A 157 -3.19 -7.55 4.26
N TYR A 158 -3.91 -8.53 3.68
CA TYR A 158 -5.23 -8.94 4.16
C TYR A 158 -5.17 -9.45 5.60
N ILE A 159 -4.28 -10.41 5.87
CA ILE A 159 -4.12 -11.05 7.18
C ILE A 159 -3.66 -10.05 8.24
N LEU A 160 -2.63 -9.24 7.92
CA LEU A 160 -2.12 -8.24 8.85
C LEU A 160 -3.21 -7.23 9.24
N THR A 161 -3.93 -6.71 8.25
CA THR A 161 -5.01 -5.75 8.49
C THR A 161 -6.11 -6.38 9.31
N LYS A 162 -6.63 -7.54 8.90
CA LYS A 162 -7.66 -8.27 9.63
C LYS A 162 -7.26 -8.60 11.06
N GLY A 163 -6.04 -9.09 11.25
CA GLY A 163 -5.50 -9.43 12.56
C GLY A 163 -5.37 -8.24 13.51
N LEU A 164 -5.11 -7.03 12.97
CA LEU A 164 -4.90 -5.81 13.75
C LEU A 164 -6.14 -4.93 13.89
N ILE A 165 -7.22 -5.13 13.12
CA ILE A 165 -8.48 -4.39 13.25
C ILE A 165 -8.97 -4.34 14.71
N PRO A 166 -9.00 -5.44 15.50
CA PRO A 166 -9.48 -5.37 16.88
C PRO A 166 -8.65 -4.46 17.80
N LEU A 167 -7.37 -4.24 17.49
CA LEU A 167 -6.52 -3.30 18.22
C LEU A 167 -6.72 -1.86 17.72
N LEU A 168 -6.87 -1.68 16.41
CA LEU A 168 -7.19 -0.40 15.79
C LEU A 168 -8.49 0.15 16.35
N GLU A 169 -9.57 -0.64 16.40
CA GLU A 169 -10.89 -0.23 16.88
C GLU A 169 -10.90 0.22 18.35
N LYS A 170 -9.92 -0.21 19.16
CA LYS A 170 -9.73 0.23 20.54
C LYS A 170 -8.91 1.51 20.67
N SER A 171 -8.31 1.95 19.60
CA SER A 171 -7.41 3.12 19.58
C SER A 171 -8.16 4.39 19.17
N ALA A 172 -7.64 5.54 19.59
CA ALA A 172 -8.22 6.82 19.17
C ALA A 172 -7.94 7.08 17.69
N GLU A 173 -8.96 7.51 16.95
CA GLU A 173 -8.91 7.86 15.53
C GLU A 173 -8.17 6.82 14.67
N PRO A 174 -8.65 5.57 14.64
CA PRO A 174 -7.94 4.51 13.96
C PRO A 174 -8.00 4.67 12.45
N ARG A 175 -6.84 4.48 11.79
CA ARG A 175 -6.73 4.60 10.32
C ARG A 175 -5.96 3.43 9.72
N VAL A 176 -6.39 3.01 8.55
CA VAL A 176 -5.64 2.07 7.71
C VAL A 176 -5.40 2.73 6.35
N ILE A 177 -4.13 2.89 5.99
CA ILE A 177 -3.73 3.45 4.71
C ILE A 177 -3.06 2.36 3.87
N THR A 178 -3.54 2.15 2.65
CA THR A 178 -2.96 1.20 1.71
C THR A 178 -2.29 1.94 0.56
N VAL A 179 -1.00 1.71 0.37
CA VAL A 179 -0.24 2.25 -0.75
C VAL A 179 -0.42 1.35 -1.96
N SER A 180 -1.30 1.76 -2.86
CA SER A 180 -1.59 1.09 -4.13
C SER A 180 -0.63 1.57 -5.24
N SER A 181 -1.07 1.57 -6.48
CA SER A 181 -0.31 2.02 -7.65
C SER A 181 -1.25 2.49 -8.75
N GLY A 182 -0.80 3.45 -9.56
CA GLY A 182 -1.53 3.88 -10.77
C GLY A 182 -1.70 2.76 -11.80
N GLY A 183 -0.87 1.72 -11.78
CA GLY A 183 -1.05 0.55 -12.64
C GLY A 183 -2.38 -0.16 -12.45
N MET A 184 -3.01 -0.07 -11.27
CA MET A 184 -4.32 -0.66 -11.03
C MET A 184 -5.44 -0.04 -11.89
N LEU A 185 -5.27 1.17 -12.39
CA LEU A 185 -6.27 1.86 -13.24
C LEU A 185 -6.57 1.13 -14.55
N VAL A 186 -5.62 0.32 -15.05
CA VAL A 186 -5.81 -0.48 -16.27
C VAL A 186 -6.40 -1.87 -15.99
N GLN A 187 -6.60 -2.23 -14.73
CA GLN A 187 -7.03 -3.57 -14.33
C GLN A 187 -8.48 -3.58 -13.83
N LYS A 188 -9.28 -4.53 -14.31
CA LYS A 188 -10.52 -4.95 -13.68
C LYS A 188 -10.20 -6.04 -12.63
N LEU A 189 -10.91 -6.07 -11.51
CA LEU A 189 -10.79 -7.17 -10.54
C LEU A 189 -11.04 -8.53 -11.23
N ARG A 190 -10.15 -9.48 -10.99
CA ARG A 190 -10.28 -10.87 -11.48
C ARG A 190 -10.31 -11.79 -10.26
N THR A 191 -11.42 -12.49 -10.06
CA THR A 191 -11.62 -13.39 -8.91
C THR A 191 -11.31 -14.85 -9.21
N GLY A 192 -11.26 -15.23 -10.48
CA GLY A 192 -11.09 -16.63 -10.89
C GLY A 192 -9.64 -17.08 -11.10
N ASN A 193 -8.65 -16.19 -10.95
CA ASN A 193 -7.24 -16.52 -11.18
C ASN A 193 -6.33 -15.59 -10.35
N LEU A 194 -6.54 -15.60 -9.03
CA LEU A 194 -5.86 -14.67 -8.12
C LEU A 194 -4.35 -14.87 -8.07
N GLN A 195 -3.91 -16.10 -8.26
CA GLN A 195 -2.51 -16.50 -8.17
C GLN A 195 -1.84 -16.67 -9.55
N THR A 196 -2.50 -16.21 -10.62
CA THR A 196 -1.99 -16.27 -12.00
C THR A 196 -1.52 -17.69 -12.39
N GLU A 197 -2.34 -18.69 -12.08
CA GLU A 197 -2.09 -20.11 -12.40
C GLU A 197 -2.37 -20.41 -13.86
N ILE A 198 -3.28 -19.64 -14.47
CA ILE A 198 -3.72 -19.80 -15.86
C ILE A 198 -3.21 -18.64 -16.70
N GLY A 199 -2.56 -18.95 -17.81
CA GLY A 199 -2.05 -17.99 -18.78
C GLY A 199 -0.58 -17.65 -18.59
N ARG A 200 -0.09 -16.69 -19.39
CA ARG A 200 1.29 -16.20 -19.29
C ARG A 200 1.42 -15.28 -18.07
N TYR A 201 2.46 -15.48 -17.28
CA TYR A 201 2.82 -14.59 -16.18
C TYR A 201 3.49 -13.33 -16.74
N ASP A 202 2.94 -12.17 -16.43
CA ASP A 202 3.51 -10.86 -16.66
C ASP A 202 3.55 -10.13 -15.33
N GLY A 203 4.74 -10.01 -14.74
CA GLY A 203 4.91 -9.48 -13.38
C GLY A 203 4.35 -8.07 -13.21
N THR A 204 4.39 -7.23 -14.24
CA THR A 204 3.83 -5.87 -14.21
C THR A 204 2.30 -5.91 -14.14
N MET A 205 1.67 -6.75 -14.97
CA MET A 205 0.21 -6.89 -14.98
C MET A 205 -0.29 -7.61 -13.73
N VAL A 206 0.46 -8.59 -13.22
CA VAL A 206 0.16 -9.28 -11.97
C VAL A 206 0.22 -8.29 -10.79
N TYR A 207 1.27 -7.49 -10.72
CA TYR A 207 1.38 -6.43 -9.72
C TYR A 207 0.22 -5.42 -9.81
N ALA A 208 -0.14 -4.99 -11.01
CA ALA A 208 -1.28 -4.09 -11.24
C ALA A 208 -2.61 -4.72 -10.76
N GLN A 209 -2.80 -6.04 -10.94
CA GLN A 209 -3.94 -6.78 -10.39
C GLN A 209 -3.93 -6.80 -8.86
N HIS A 210 -2.78 -7.05 -8.24
CA HIS A 210 -2.66 -7.01 -6.77
C HIS A 210 -3.01 -5.63 -6.22
N LYS A 211 -2.57 -4.57 -6.90
CA LYS A 211 -2.90 -3.20 -6.50
C LYS A 211 -4.38 -2.85 -6.72
N ARG A 212 -5.06 -3.44 -7.71
CA ARG A 212 -6.52 -3.37 -7.85
C ARG A 212 -7.23 -4.11 -6.71
N GLN A 213 -6.75 -5.31 -6.36
CA GLN A 213 -7.30 -6.08 -5.24
C GLN A 213 -7.19 -5.31 -3.93
N GLN A 214 -6.09 -4.61 -3.68
CA GLN A 214 -5.92 -3.74 -2.50
C GLN A 214 -6.94 -2.59 -2.46
N VAL A 215 -7.27 -1.97 -3.60
CA VAL A 215 -8.34 -0.97 -3.67
C VAL A 215 -9.68 -1.57 -3.26
N VAL A 216 -10.03 -2.72 -3.82
CA VAL A 216 -11.30 -3.40 -3.49
C VAL A 216 -11.35 -3.81 -2.02
N MET A 217 -10.26 -4.36 -1.45
CA MET A 217 -10.20 -4.69 -0.02
C MET A 217 -10.48 -3.45 0.83
N THR A 218 -9.83 -2.33 0.51
CA THR A 218 -10.00 -1.06 1.25
C THR A 218 -11.45 -0.57 1.20
N GLU A 219 -12.08 -0.59 0.01
CA GLU A 219 -13.49 -0.22 -0.17
C GLU A 219 -14.45 -1.12 0.61
N GLN A 220 -14.17 -2.43 0.67
CA GLN A 220 -15.03 -3.38 1.39
C GLN A 220 -14.83 -3.29 2.91
N TRP A 221 -13.61 -3.16 3.40
CA TRP A 221 -13.34 -2.94 4.82
C TRP A 221 -13.97 -1.64 5.34
N ALA A 222 -13.93 -0.56 4.55
CA ALA A 222 -14.59 0.69 4.90
C ALA A 222 -16.11 0.54 5.11
N LYS A 223 -16.76 -0.39 4.40
CA LYS A 223 -18.19 -0.69 4.56
C LYS A 223 -18.50 -1.55 5.78
N THR A 224 -17.55 -2.39 6.20
CA THR A 224 -17.77 -3.38 7.27
C THR A 224 -17.21 -2.95 8.62
N HIS A 225 -16.30 -1.97 8.66
CA HIS A 225 -15.62 -1.47 9.87
C HIS A 225 -15.76 0.04 9.99
N SER A 226 -16.96 0.52 10.33
CA SER A 226 -17.28 1.96 10.41
C SER A 226 -16.47 2.74 11.45
N ASN A 227 -15.88 2.05 12.44
CA ASN A 227 -15.06 2.65 13.49
C ASN A 227 -13.60 2.87 13.06
N VAL A 228 -13.18 2.38 11.89
CA VAL A 228 -11.83 2.54 11.36
C VAL A 228 -11.90 3.31 10.05
N HIS A 229 -11.06 4.32 9.88
CA HIS A 229 -10.99 5.09 8.64
C HIS A 229 -10.02 4.43 7.66
N PHE A 230 -10.54 3.91 6.57
CA PHE A 230 -9.75 3.27 5.52
C PHE A 230 -9.50 4.23 4.35
N SER A 231 -8.28 4.25 3.86
CA SER A 231 -7.89 5.02 2.68
C SER A 231 -6.92 4.22 1.81
N VAL A 232 -7.02 4.40 0.52
CA VAL A 232 -6.07 3.84 -0.42
C VAL A 232 -5.53 4.95 -1.31
N MET A 233 -4.25 4.91 -1.66
CA MET A 233 -3.62 5.99 -2.40
C MET A 233 -2.65 5.48 -3.47
N HIS A 234 -2.31 6.36 -4.41
CA HIS A 234 -1.30 6.17 -5.42
C HIS A 234 -0.18 7.23 -5.29
N PRO A 235 1.11 6.81 -5.19
CA PRO A 235 2.21 7.74 -4.89
C PRO A 235 2.77 8.50 -6.10
N GLY A 236 2.27 8.27 -7.30
CA GLY A 236 2.92 8.68 -8.54
C GLY A 236 4.02 7.71 -8.99
N TRP A 237 4.81 8.11 -9.97
CA TRP A 237 5.99 7.37 -10.38
C TRP A 237 7.18 7.78 -9.51
N VAL A 238 7.52 6.93 -8.57
CA VAL A 238 8.53 7.21 -7.54
C VAL A 238 9.78 6.39 -7.80
N ASP A 239 10.94 7.03 -7.71
CA ASP A 239 12.23 6.36 -7.80
C ASP A 239 12.48 5.57 -6.51
N THR A 240 12.21 4.28 -6.55
CA THR A 240 12.31 3.35 -5.43
C THR A 240 13.02 2.06 -5.83
N PRO A 241 13.62 1.35 -4.86
CA PRO A 241 14.24 0.05 -5.16
C PRO A 241 13.28 -0.97 -5.80
N VAL A 242 11.99 -0.91 -5.51
CA VAL A 242 10.99 -1.81 -6.12
C VAL A 242 10.89 -1.58 -7.62
N VAL A 243 10.93 -0.34 -8.08
CA VAL A 243 10.89 0.02 -9.51
C VAL A 243 12.25 -0.20 -10.17
N ALA A 244 13.34 0.14 -9.47
CA ALA A 244 14.71 0.03 -10.00
C ALA A 244 15.19 -1.41 -10.16
N VAL A 245 14.79 -2.32 -9.25
CA VAL A 245 15.19 -3.75 -9.25
C VAL A 245 14.21 -4.61 -10.05
N ALA A 246 13.05 -4.09 -10.39
CA ALA A 246 12.10 -4.83 -11.20
C ALA A 246 12.63 -5.01 -12.62
N ASN A 247 13.27 -6.17 -12.86
CA ASN A 247 13.56 -6.64 -14.23
C ASN A 247 12.31 -6.64 -15.13
N ALA A 248 11.14 -6.42 -14.54
CA ALA A 248 9.86 -6.30 -15.23
C ALA A 248 9.65 -4.94 -15.94
N MET A 249 10.38 -3.87 -15.59
CA MET A 249 10.22 -2.54 -16.19
C MET A 249 11.54 -1.75 -16.33
N PRO A 250 12.66 -2.36 -16.79
CA PRO A 250 13.95 -1.66 -16.86
C PRO A 250 13.92 -0.47 -17.80
N ASP A 251 13.30 -0.63 -18.97
CA ASP A 251 13.19 0.44 -19.99
C ASP A 251 12.34 1.61 -19.50
N PHE A 252 11.26 1.33 -18.77
CA PHE A 252 10.42 2.36 -18.15
C PHE A 252 11.21 3.16 -17.11
N HIS A 253 11.91 2.47 -16.19
CA HIS A 253 12.71 3.14 -15.17
C HIS A 253 13.79 4.01 -15.80
N GLN A 254 14.52 3.47 -16.78
CA GLN A 254 15.59 4.21 -17.46
C GLN A 254 15.06 5.44 -18.21
N SER A 255 13.95 5.31 -18.93
CA SER A 255 13.35 6.41 -19.70
C SER A 255 12.72 7.48 -18.82
N MET A 256 12.20 7.13 -17.65
CA MET A 256 11.47 8.03 -16.75
C MET A 256 12.30 8.55 -15.57
N LYS A 257 13.55 8.09 -15.37
CA LYS A 257 14.38 8.37 -14.20
C LYS A 257 14.43 9.87 -13.84
N GLY A 258 14.60 10.75 -14.82
CA GLY A 258 14.64 12.21 -14.60
C GLY A 258 13.29 12.85 -14.25
N SER A 259 12.19 12.14 -14.48
CA SER A 259 10.81 12.61 -14.27
C SER A 259 10.14 11.97 -13.05
N MET A 260 10.81 11.02 -12.39
CA MET A 260 10.26 10.34 -11.22
C MET A 260 10.26 11.25 -9.99
N ARG A 261 9.29 11.00 -9.11
CA ARG A 261 9.18 11.62 -7.79
C ARG A 261 10.27 11.08 -6.85
N THR A 262 10.68 11.88 -5.87
CA THR A 262 11.49 11.37 -4.75
C THR A 262 10.63 10.50 -3.82
N PRO A 263 11.26 9.67 -2.97
CA PRO A 263 10.53 8.92 -1.93
C PRO A 263 9.66 9.80 -1.03
N GLU A 264 10.13 10.99 -0.67
CA GLU A 264 9.41 11.95 0.16
C GLU A 264 8.16 12.49 -0.55
N GLN A 265 8.27 12.80 -1.85
CA GLN A 265 7.13 13.21 -2.69
C GLN A 265 6.12 12.07 -2.83
N GLY A 266 6.60 10.83 -2.96
CA GLY A 266 5.74 9.65 -2.98
C GLY A 266 5.04 9.36 -1.65
N ALA A 267 5.70 9.67 -0.54
CA ALA A 267 5.18 9.48 0.80
C ALA A 267 4.18 10.57 1.24
N ASP A 268 4.21 11.74 0.62
CA ASP A 268 3.47 12.91 1.07
C ASP A 268 1.97 12.65 1.32
N THR A 269 1.26 12.08 0.35
CA THR A 269 -0.16 11.75 0.51
C THR A 269 -0.39 10.67 1.58
N THR A 270 0.52 9.68 1.70
CA THR A 270 0.44 8.67 2.76
C THR A 270 0.56 9.30 4.13
N VAL A 271 1.52 10.23 4.31
CA VAL A 271 1.71 10.97 5.56
C VAL A 271 0.48 11.82 5.86
N TRP A 272 -0.03 12.57 4.87
CA TRP A 272 -1.22 13.39 5.03
C TRP A 272 -2.45 12.55 5.45
N LEU A 273 -2.67 11.40 4.82
CA LEU A 273 -3.74 10.46 5.21
C LEU A 273 -3.56 9.92 6.63
N ALA A 274 -2.32 9.71 7.06
CA ALA A 274 -2.00 9.13 8.36
C ALA A 274 -2.18 10.11 9.53
N ILE A 275 -1.91 11.41 9.33
CA ILE A 275 -1.80 12.37 10.44
C ILE A 275 -2.75 13.55 10.36
N SER A 276 -3.22 13.96 9.16
CA SER A 276 -4.03 15.15 8.98
C SER A 276 -5.47 14.96 9.45
N GLU A 277 -6.02 15.96 10.15
CA GLU A 277 -7.44 16.02 10.47
C GLU A 277 -8.28 16.20 9.20
N ALA A 278 -7.79 17.01 8.24
CA ALA A 278 -8.48 17.23 6.97
C ALA A 278 -8.66 15.92 6.17
N ALA A 279 -7.70 14.99 6.27
CA ALA A 279 -7.82 13.66 5.67
C ALA A 279 -8.93 12.83 6.33
N ALA A 280 -9.09 12.92 7.65
CA ALA A 280 -10.11 12.18 8.39
C ALA A 280 -11.55 12.62 8.06
N THR A 281 -11.74 13.84 7.53
CA THR A 281 -13.05 14.30 7.08
C THR A 281 -13.51 13.71 5.74
N LYS A 282 -12.63 13.04 5.02
CA LYS A 282 -12.96 12.43 3.72
C LYS A 282 -13.70 11.11 3.92
N PRO A 283 -14.54 10.69 2.98
CA PRO A 283 -15.22 9.41 3.07
C PRO A 283 -14.22 8.22 3.19
N SER A 284 -14.47 7.33 4.15
CA SER A 284 -13.72 6.09 4.27
C SER A 284 -13.85 5.21 3.02
N GLY A 285 -12.79 4.53 2.62
CA GLY A 285 -12.74 3.70 1.42
C GLY A 285 -12.33 4.47 0.15
N SER A 286 -12.06 5.77 0.24
CA SER A 286 -11.72 6.61 -0.92
C SER A 286 -10.30 6.38 -1.43
N PHE A 287 -10.12 6.62 -2.74
CA PHE A 287 -8.84 6.56 -3.42
C PHE A 287 -8.24 7.96 -3.60
N PHE A 288 -6.96 8.09 -3.27
CA PHE A 288 -6.29 9.39 -3.21
C PHE A 288 -5.05 9.46 -4.10
N GLN A 289 -4.80 10.66 -4.61
CA GLN A 289 -3.56 11.09 -5.26
C GLN A 289 -3.32 12.56 -4.93
N ASP A 290 -2.10 12.91 -4.55
CA ASP A 290 -1.69 14.31 -4.30
C ASP A 290 -2.68 15.05 -3.35
N ARG A 291 -2.98 14.42 -2.21
CA ARG A 291 -3.92 14.85 -1.15
C ARG A 291 -5.36 15.12 -1.62
N ARG A 292 -5.75 14.59 -2.79
CA ARG A 292 -7.10 14.72 -3.35
C ARG A 292 -7.74 13.37 -3.57
N MET A 293 -9.05 13.29 -3.33
CA MET A 293 -9.85 12.16 -3.78
C MET A 293 -9.90 12.15 -5.30
N VAL A 294 -9.59 11.00 -5.88
CA VAL A 294 -9.62 10.79 -7.33
C VAL A 294 -10.35 9.49 -7.67
N SER A 295 -10.80 9.36 -8.92
CA SER A 295 -11.41 8.12 -9.38
C SER A 295 -10.40 6.97 -9.38
N ALA A 296 -10.81 5.82 -8.85
CA ALA A 296 -10.08 4.56 -8.97
C ALA A 296 -10.22 3.91 -10.36
N HIS A 297 -10.84 4.60 -11.33
CA HIS A 297 -11.13 4.10 -12.67
C HIS A 297 -10.81 5.15 -13.71
N LEU A 298 -10.21 4.74 -14.82
CA LEU A 298 -10.07 5.59 -16.00
C LEU A 298 -11.44 5.72 -16.70
N PRO A 299 -11.74 6.89 -17.27
CA PRO A 299 -12.94 7.05 -18.11
C PRO A 299 -12.99 5.97 -19.19
N LEU A 300 -14.15 5.40 -19.44
CA LEU A 300 -14.40 4.39 -20.50
C LEU A 300 -13.48 3.15 -20.46
N ALA A 301 -12.78 2.91 -19.34
CA ALA A 301 -11.87 1.75 -19.22
C ALA A 301 -12.59 0.45 -18.80
N TRP A 302 -13.85 0.51 -18.39
CA TRP A 302 -14.64 -0.66 -17.98
C TRP A 302 -13.95 -1.52 -16.91
N THR A 303 -13.30 -0.87 -15.93
CA THR A 303 -12.59 -1.54 -14.84
C THR A 303 -13.43 -1.69 -13.57
N HIS A 304 -14.66 -1.22 -13.58
CA HIS A 304 -15.61 -1.40 -12.48
C HIS A 304 -15.93 -2.88 -12.28
N SER A 305 -16.12 -3.26 -11.03
CA SER A 305 -16.59 -4.59 -10.62
C SER A 305 -17.92 -4.45 -9.92
N SER A 306 -18.82 -5.38 -10.17
CA SER A 306 -20.10 -5.44 -9.49
C SER A 306 -19.91 -5.70 -7.99
N GLN A 307 -20.90 -5.33 -7.19
CA GLN A 307 -20.89 -5.63 -5.76
C GLN A 307 -20.72 -7.14 -5.49
N LEU A 308 -21.37 -7.97 -6.31
CA LEU A 308 -21.25 -9.43 -6.20
C LEU A 308 -19.83 -9.93 -6.47
N GLU A 309 -19.14 -9.38 -7.49
CA GLU A 309 -17.73 -9.73 -7.77
C GLU A 309 -16.82 -9.32 -6.62
N GLN A 310 -17.05 -8.14 -6.02
CA GLN A 310 -16.28 -7.65 -4.88
C GLN A 310 -16.54 -8.52 -3.63
N GLN A 311 -17.77 -8.88 -3.34
CA GLN A 311 -18.13 -9.78 -2.23
C GLN A 311 -17.54 -11.17 -2.42
N LYS A 312 -17.62 -11.73 -3.65
CA LYS A 312 -17.00 -13.02 -3.98
C LYS A 312 -15.47 -12.97 -3.73
N PHE A 313 -14.82 -11.91 -4.14
CA PHE A 313 -13.39 -11.72 -3.89
C PHE A 313 -13.08 -11.72 -2.39
N MET A 314 -13.82 -10.96 -1.58
CA MET A 314 -13.61 -10.91 -0.13
C MET A 314 -13.89 -12.26 0.54
N SER A 315 -14.88 -13.02 0.07
CA SER A 315 -15.14 -14.38 0.57
C SER A 315 -13.96 -15.31 0.28
N VAL A 316 -13.42 -15.28 -0.93
CA VAL A 316 -12.23 -16.10 -1.28
C VAL A 316 -11.02 -15.71 -0.43
N MET A 317 -10.81 -14.41 -0.21
CA MET A 317 -9.73 -13.93 0.66
C MET A 317 -9.91 -14.39 2.11
N GLU A 318 -11.12 -14.36 2.62
CA GLU A 318 -11.46 -14.83 3.95
C GLU A 318 -11.21 -16.33 4.12
N ASP A 319 -11.65 -17.14 3.15
CA ASP A 319 -11.50 -18.59 3.19
C ASP A 319 -10.01 -18.98 3.09
N LEU A 320 -9.25 -18.33 2.19
CA LEU A 320 -7.80 -18.53 2.12
C LEU A 320 -7.11 -18.12 3.43
N ALA A 321 -7.47 -16.97 4.01
CA ALA A 321 -6.85 -16.50 5.24
C ALA A 321 -7.07 -17.48 6.40
N LYS A 322 -8.25 -18.10 6.50
CA LYS A 322 -8.57 -19.12 7.52
C LYS A 322 -7.68 -20.36 7.40
N THR A 323 -7.29 -20.78 6.19
CA THR A 323 -6.43 -21.96 6.00
C THR A 323 -5.04 -21.79 6.63
N PHE A 324 -4.60 -20.55 6.82
CA PHE A 324 -3.30 -20.22 7.38
C PHE A 324 -3.37 -19.74 8.84
N GLN A 325 -4.57 -19.62 9.40
CA GLN A 325 -4.74 -19.18 10.77
C GLN A 325 -4.22 -20.26 11.73
N PRO A 326 -3.33 -19.93 12.68
CA PRO A 326 -2.90 -20.86 13.73
C PRO A 326 -4.11 -21.32 14.57
N HIS A 327 -4.12 -22.59 14.92
CA HIS A 327 -5.14 -23.19 15.80
C HIS A 327 -4.94 -22.77 17.26
#